data_90a79a9f5f52682e61cbe35ea0545364
#
_entry.id   90a79a9f5f52682e61cbe35ea0545364
#
_cell.length_a   1.000
_cell.length_b   1.000
_cell.length_c   1.000
_cell.angle_alpha   90.00
_cell.angle_beta   90.00
_cell.angle_gamma   90.00
#
_symmetry.space_group_name_H-M   'P 1'
#
loop_
_entity.id
_entity.type
_entity.pdbx_description
1 polymer ?
#
loop_
_entity_poly.entity_id
_entity_poly.type
_entity_poly.pdbx_seq_one_letter_code
_entity_poly.pdbx_strand_id
1 'polypeptide(L)'
;MSMRRHLVKDWMTPDPITIEPDTTIPEANHLMKECNIRRLLVVEDCRLVGIVTLGDIREASPSHATALSFYELNYLIARLTIREIMTRDPITVSPDTSIEAAARLMLEHKFGGLPVCDGDRLVGIITETDIFRLLVSESEARSVFA
;
A
#
# COMPACT_ATOMS: atom_id res chain seq x y z
N MET A 1 8.81 -12.34 31.07
CA MET A 1 8.83 -11.05 30.41
C MET A 1 7.58 -10.88 29.59
N SER A 2 6.69 -10.00 30.00
CA SER A 2 5.54 -9.68 29.19
C SER A 2 5.97 -8.77 28.05
N MET A 3 6.04 -9.32 26.86
CA MET A 3 6.15 -8.47 25.67
C MET A 3 4.80 -7.75 25.52
N ARG A 4 4.84 -6.41 25.55
CA ARG A 4 3.66 -5.62 25.22
C ARG A 4 3.18 -6.06 23.84
N ARG A 5 1.95 -6.50 23.76
CA ARG A 5 1.33 -6.80 22.48
C ARG A 5 1.07 -5.50 21.76
N HIS A 6 1.78 -5.27 20.68
CA HIS A 6 1.54 -4.11 19.82
C HIS A 6 0.49 -4.48 18.78
N LEU A 7 -0.52 -3.64 18.67
CA LEU A 7 -1.61 -3.84 17.72
C LEU A 7 -1.46 -2.91 16.52
N VAL A 8 -1.97 -3.38 15.40
CA VAL A 8 -1.93 -2.62 14.14
C VAL A 8 -2.52 -1.22 14.31
N LYS A 9 -3.64 -1.08 15.03
CA LYS A 9 -4.30 0.22 15.25
C LYS A 9 -3.41 1.26 15.93
N ASP A 10 -2.44 0.84 16.71
CA ASP A 10 -1.55 1.75 17.45
C ASP A 10 -0.41 2.26 16.57
N TRP A 11 -0.11 1.60 15.47
CA TRP A 11 1.03 1.88 14.62
C TRP A 11 0.68 2.18 13.16
N MET A 12 -0.53 1.85 12.72
CA MET A 12 -0.96 2.11 11.35
C MET A 12 -1.00 3.61 11.03
N THR A 13 -0.92 3.93 9.76
CA THR A 13 -1.21 5.27 9.26
C THR A 13 -2.72 5.34 9.03
N PRO A 14 -3.45 6.20 9.76
CA PRO A 14 -4.89 6.34 9.56
C PRO A 14 -5.19 7.14 8.30
N ASP A 15 -6.43 7.04 7.82
CA ASP A 15 -6.93 7.80 6.67
C ASP A 15 -5.97 7.72 5.47
N PRO A 16 -5.70 6.51 4.94
CA PRO A 16 -4.77 6.37 3.84
C PRO A 16 -5.30 7.05 2.58
N ILE A 17 -4.38 7.47 1.71
CA ILE A 17 -4.73 8.06 0.43
C ILE A 17 -5.32 6.96 -0.45
N THR A 18 -6.50 7.21 -0.98
CA THR A 18 -7.24 6.26 -1.83
C THR A 18 -7.49 6.84 -3.21
N ILE A 19 -7.70 5.96 -4.17
CA ILE A 19 -8.10 6.30 -5.53
C ILE A 19 -9.27 5.42 -5.95
N GLU A 20 -9.93 5.81 -7.01
CA GLU A 20 -10.99 5.03 -7.62
C GLU A 20 -10.42 4.11 -8.72
N PRO A 21 -11.11 3.00 -9.04
CA PRO A 21 -10.64 2.09 -10.09
C PRO A 21 -10.47 2.73 -11.46
N ASP A 22 -11.26 3.76 -11.76
CA ASP A 22 -11.21 4.44 -13.05
C ASP A 22 -10.14 5.53 -13.13
N THR A 23 -9.37 5.73 -12.06
CA THR A 23 -8.19 6.60 -12.07
C THR A 23 -7.22 6.10 -13.13
N THR A 24 -6.67 7.02 -13.93
CA THR A 24 -5.69 6.65 -14.95
C THR A 24 -4.32 6.39 -14.33
N ILE A 25 -3.49 5.64 -15.04
CA ILE A 25 -2.13 5.35 -14.58
C ILE A 25 -1.30 6.63 -14.40
N PRO A 26 -1.32 7.60 -15.35
CA PRO A 26 -0.61 8.86 -15.14
C PRO A 26 -1.06 9.64 -13.90
N GLU A 27 -2.37 9.68 -13.64
CA GLU A 27 -2.91 10.34 -12.44
C GLU A 27 -2.42 9.68 -11.16
N ALA A 28 -2.45 8.34 -11.11
CA ALA A 28 -1.97 7.59 -9.96
C ALA A 28 -0.47 7.79 -9.74
N ASN A 29 0.31 7.76 -10.81
CA ASN A 29 1.75 7.99 -10.75
C ASN A 29 2.07 9.39 -10.21
N HIS A 30 1.34 10.38 -10.68
CA HIS A 30 1.49 11.78 -10.22
C HIS A 30 1.18 11.89 -8.72
N LEU A 31 0.09 11.26 -8.27
CA LEU A 31 -0.30 11.27 -6.87
C LEU A 31 0.75 10.60 -5.98
N MET A 32 1.31 9.49 -6.41
CA MET A 32 2.38 8.81 -5.67
C MET A 32 3.62 9.69 -5.52
N LYS A 33 3.96 10.45 -6.57
CA LYS A 33 5.10 11.38 -6.52
C LYS A 33 4.84 12.55 -5.59
N GLU A 34 3.67 13.18 -5.71
CA GLU A 34 3.30 14.33 -4.87
C GLU A 34 3.25 13.99 -3.39
N CYS A 35 2.70 12.83 -3.06
CA CYS A 35 2.53 12.38 -1.68
C CYS A 35 3.74 11.59 -1.16
N ASN A 36 4.74 11.33 -2.02
CA ASN A 36 5.92 10.54 -1.68
C ASN A 36 5.55 9.16 -1.10
N ILE A 37 4.64 8.48 -1.77
CA ILE A 37 4.16 7.14 -1.39
C ILE A 37 4.34 6.17 -2.56
N ARG A 38 4.44 4.89 -2.24
CA ARG A 38 4.73 3.82 -3.22
C ARG A 38 3.55 2.89 -3.47
N ARG A 39 2.43 3.13 -2.80
CA ARG A 39 1.21 2.33 -2.97
C ARG A 39 -0.02 3.15 -2.73
N LEU A 40 -1.08 2.79 -3.43
CA LEU A 40 -2.37 3.43 -3.30
C LEU A 40 -3.43 2.35 -3.10
N LEU A 41 -4.36 2.61 -2.21
CA LEU A 41 -5.50 1.75 -1.98
C LEU A 41 -6.63 2.17 -2.91
N VAL A 42 -7.27 1.19 -3.53
CA VAL A 42 -8.32 1.43 -4.52
C VAL A 42 -9.67 1.13 -3.88
N VAL A 43 -10.54 2.11 -3.86
CA VAL A 43 -11.84 2.06 -3.19
C VAL A 43 -12.94 2.32 -4.21
N GLU A 44 -14.00 1.52 -4.15
CA GLU A 44 -15.21 1.68 -4.96
C GLU A 44 -16.41 1.48 -4.05
N ASP A 45 -17.37 2.41 -4.08
CA ASP A 45 -18.57 2.37 -3.23
C ASP A 45 -18.23 2.18 -1.74
N CYS A 46 -17.25 2.93 -1.26
CA CYS A 46 -16.75 2.90 0.12
C CYS A 46 -16.11 1.57 0.55
N ARG A 47 -15.80 0.69 -0.40
CA ARG A 47 -15.16 -0.60 -0.13
C ARG A 47 -13.80 -0.70 -0.79
N LEU A 48 -12.87 -1.30 -0.08
CA LEU A 48 -11.55 -1.61 -0.64
C LEU A 48 -11.71 -2.70 -1.71
N VAL A 49 -11.31 -2.39 -2.95
CA VAL A 49 -11.41 -3.34 -4.06
C VAL A 49 -10.04 -3.74 -4.62
N GLY A 50 -9.00 -3.00 -4.30
CA GLY A 50 -7.68 -3.32 -4.83
C GLY A 50 -6.56 -2.52 -4.18
N ILE A 51 -5.35 -2.86 -4.58
CA ILE A 51 -4.14 -2.13 -4.22
C ILE A 51 -3.25 -2.04 -5.46
N VAL A 52 -2.60 -0.90 -5.64
CA VAL A 52 -1.64 -0.70 -6.71
C VAL A 52 -0.35 -0.16 -6.13
N THR A 53 0.78 -0.67 -6.61
CA THR A 53 2.10 -0.23 -6.18
C THR A 53 2.82 0.52 -7.30
N LEU A 54 3.86 1.25 -6.94
CA LEU A 54 4.71 1.91 -7.94
C LEU A 54 5.33 0.88 -8.89
N GLY A 55 5.65 -0.32 -8.39
CA GLY A 55 6.12 -1.43 -9.22
C GLY A 55 5.10 -1.85 -10.28
N ASP A 56 3.81 -1.92 -9.90
CA ASP A 56 2.74 -2.26 -10.84
C ASP A 56 2.64 -1.22 -11.95
N ILE A 57 2.78 0.06 -11.60
CA ILE A 57 2.74 1.15 -12.57
C ILE A 57 3.94 1.06 -13.54
N ARG A 58 5.12 0.77 -13.02
CA ARG A 58 6.33 0.60 -13.84
C ARG A 58 6.21 -0.59 -14.78
N GLU A 59 5.66 -1.70 -14.32
CA GLU A 59 5.41 -2.89 -15.15
C GLU A 59 4.41 -2.62 -16.25
N ALA A 60 3.38 -1.82 -15.99
CA ALA A 60 2.38 -1.45 -16.97
C ALA A 60 2.90 -0.48 -18.02
N SER A 61 4.01 0.21 -17.73
CA SER A 61 4.63 1.13 -18.67
C SER A 61 5.32 0.33 -19.78
N PRO A 62 5.10 0.64 -21.08
CA PRO A 62 5.65 -0.15 -22.16
C PRO A 62 7.18 -0.07 -22.18
N SER A 63 7.81 -1.22 -22.46
CA SER A 63 9.24 -1.29 -22.62
C SER A 63 9.65 -0.64 -23.92
N HIS A 64 10.90 -0.17 -24.02
CA HIS A 64 11.46 0.42 -25.23
C HIS A 64 11.56 -0.55 -26.42
N ALA A 65 11.23 -1.83 -26.19
CA ALA A 65 11.32 -2.86 -27.21
C ALA A 65 10.04 -3.04 -28.05
N THR A 66 9.02 -2.20 -27.85
CA THR A 66 7.78 -2.30 -28.63
C THR A 66 7.94 -1.61 -29.99
N ALA A 67 7.23 -2.12 -30.99
CA ALA A 67 7.21 -1.53 -32.34
C ALA A 67 6.34 -0.27 -32.44
N LEU A 68 5.71 0.16 -31.34
CA LEU A 68 4.84 1.32 -31.31
C LEU A 68 5.65 2.61 -31.26
N SER A 69 5.14 3.66 -31.91
CA SER A 69 5.73 4.98 -31.81
C SER A 69 5.52 5.57 -30.41
N PHE A 70 6.33 6.58 -30.07
CA PHE A 70 6.21 7.30 -28.80
C PHE A 70 4.79 7.85 -28.59
N TYR A 71 4.17 8.38 -29.62
CA TYR A 71 2.81 8.92 -29.54
C TYR A 71 1.77 7.83 -29.30
N GLU A 72 1.90 6.69 -29.96
CA GLU A 72 1.00 5.54 -29.76
C GLU A 72 1.11 5.01 -28.34
N LEU A 73 2.33 4.91 -27.81
CA LEU A 73 2.57 4.45 -26.44
C LEU A 73 1.94 5.40 -25.42
N ASN A 74 2.14 6.70 -25.57
CA ASN A 74 1.55 7.70 -24.68
C ASN A 74 0.03 7.69 -24.75
N TYR A 75 -0.53 7.50 -25.92
CA TYR A 75 -1.98 7.41 -26.12
C TYR A 75 -2.57 6.21 -25.37
N LEU A 76 -1.92 5.04 -25.47
CA LEU A 76 -2.36 3.83 -24.78
C LEU A 76 -2.24 3.97 -23.27
N ILE A 77 -1.11 4.46 -22.77
CA ILE A 77 -0.88 4.65 -21.33
C ILE A 77 -1.90 5.62 -20.75
N ALA A 78 -2.19 6.72 -21.45
CA ALA A 78 -3.13 7.73 -20.97
C ALA A 78 -4.54 7.17 -20.77
N ARG A 79 -4.87 6.07 -21.42
CA ARG A 79 -6.19 5.42 -21.33
C ARG A 79 -6.26 4.24 -20.40
N LEU A 80 -5.12 3.69 -19.99
CA LEU A 80 -5.10 2.59 -19.03
C LEU A 80 -5.54 3.09 -17.67
N THR A 81 -6.42 2.32 -17.04
CA THR A 81 -6.94 2.62 -15.71
C THR A 81 -6.34 1.69 -14.68
N ILE A 82 -6.42 2.12 -13.43
CA ILE A 82 -5.94 1.33 -12.29
C ILE A 82 -6.67 0.00 -12.19
N ARG A 83 -7.96 -0.06 -12.56
CA ARG A 83 -8.74 -1.31 -12.59
C ARG A 83 -8.04 -2.42 -13.36
N GLU A 84 -7.33 -2.07 -14.42
CA GLU A 84 -6.66 -3.05 -15.29
C GLU A 84 -5.36 -3.61 -14.70
N ILE A 85 -4.72 -2.89 -13.78
CA ILE A 85 -3.41 -3.26 -13.24
C ILE A 85 -3.40 -3.54 -11.74
N MET A 86 -4.43 -3.14 -10.99
CA MET A 86 -4.48 -3.33 -9.54
C MET A 86 -4.53 -4.81 -9.17
N THR A 87 -4.01 -5.14 -7.99
CA THR A 87 -4.26 -6.43 -7.37
C THR A 87 -5.63 -6.38 -6.72
N ARG A 88 -6.53 -7.25 -7.16
CA ARG A 88 -7.90 -7.33 -6.63
C ARG A 88 -7.94 -8.10 -5.33
N ASP A 89 -8.91 -7.76 -4.49
CA ASP A 89 -9.15 -8.44 -3.22
C ASP A 89 -7.86 -8.58 -2.40
N PRO A 90 -7.21 -7.46 -2.07
CA PRO A 90 -5.94 -7.53 -1.36
C PRO A 90 -6.11 -8.16 0.03
N ILE A 91 -5.04 -8.79 0.51
CA ILE A 91 -4.99 -9.30 1.87
C ILE A 91 -5.04 -8.11 2.83
N THR A 92 -5.95 -8.15 3.78
CA THR A 92 -6.14 -7.10 4.77
C THR A 92 -5.89 -7.62 6.17
N VAL A 93 -5.67 -6.70 7.10
CA VAL A 93 -5.61 -7.00 8.53
C VAL A 93 -6.64 -6.14 9.25
N SER A 94 -7.01 -6.53 10.46
CA SER A 94 -7.91 -5.73 11.29
C SER A 94 -7.11 -4.79 12.20
N PRO A 95 -7.75 -3.75 12.77
CA PRO A 95 -7.07 -2.88 13.74
C PRO A 95 -6.53 -3.66 14.95
N ASP A 96 -7.19 -4.76 15.31
CA ASP A 96 -6.82 -5.58 16.48
C ASP A 96 -5.80 -6.68 16.14
N THR A 97 -5.39 -6.78 14.89
CA THR A 97 -4.31 -7.70 14.49
C THR A 97 -3.02 -7.27 15.17
N SER A 98 -2.23 -8.23 15.66
CA SER A 98 -0.93 -7.92 16.24
C SER A 98 0.04 -7.48 15.14
N ILE A 99 0.97 -6.60 15.49
CA ILE A 99 2.03 -6.18 14.56
C ILE A 99 2.85 -7.39 14.09
N GLU A 100 3.09 -8.34 15.00
CA GLU A 100 3.80 -9.58 14.66
C GLU A 100 3.07 -10.36 13.56
N ALA A 101 1.76 -10.51 13.67
CA ALA A 101 0.95 -11.21 12.68
C ALA A 101 0.96 -10.47 11.33
N ALA A 102 0.84 -9.14 11.35
CA ALA A 102 0.91 -8.33 10.15
C ALA A 102 2.29 -8.45 9.48
N ALA A 103 3.36 -8.35 10.27
CA ALA A 103 4.72 -8.50 9.76
C ALA A 103 4.95 -9.88 9.13
N ARG A 104 4.39 -10.92 9.73
CA ARG A 104 4.49 -12.29 9.20
C ARG A 104 3.81 -12.40 7.83
N LEU A 105 2.62 -11.83 7.67
CA LEU A 105 1.93 -11.78 6.37
C LEU A 105 2.76 -11.04 5.32
N MET A 106 3.37 -9.93 5.71
CA MET A 106 4.21 -9.13 4.81
C MET A 106 5.45 -9.93 4.35
N LEU A 107 6.06 -10.69 5.24
CA LEU A 107 7.19 -11.55 4.91
C LEU A 107 6.78 -12.71 4.01
N GLU A 108 5.68 -13.40 4.33
CA GLU A 108 5.20 -14.55 3.58
C GLU A 108 4.82 -14.20 2.14
N HIS A 109 4.17 -13.05 1.95
CA HIS A 109 3.68 -12.62 0.65
C HIS A 109 4.59 -11.62 -0.05
N LYS A 110 5.66 -11.18 0.61
CA LYS A 110 6.60 -10.16 0.12
C LYS A 110 5.90 -8.83 -0.17
N PHE A 111 4.98 -8.44 0.70
CA PHE A 111 4.28 -7.16 0.63
C PHE A 111 4.97 -6.11 1.49
N GLY A 112 5.08 -4.89 0.99
CA GLY A 112 5.60 -3.76 1.76
C GLY A 112 4.56 -3.04 2.61
N GLY A 113 3.31 -3.45 2.54
CA GLY A 113 2.23 -2.86 3.31
C GLY A 113 0.95 -3.65 3.16
N LEU A 114 0.04 -3.45 4.12
CA LEU A 114 -1.26 -4.11 4.15
C LEU A 114 -2.34 -3.09 4.48
N PRO A 115 -3.48 -3.13 3.76
CA PRO A 115 -4.64 -2.33 4.14
C PRO A 115 -5.20 -2.81 5.48
N VAL A 116 -5.67 -1.89 6.29
CA VAL A 116 -6.30 -2.16 7.58
C VAL A 116 -7.79 -1.86 7.45
N CYS A 117 -8.61 -2.89 7.66
CA CYS A 117 -10.05 -2.78 7.54
C CYS A 117 -10.73 -3.20 8.84
N ASP A 118 -11.74 -2.45 9.24
CA ASP A 118 -12.64 -2.78 10.33
C ASP A 118 -13.96 -3.24 9.70
N GLY A 119 -14.14 -4.57 9.60
CA GLY A 119 -15.17 -5.13 8.75
C GLY A 119 -14.93 -4.77 7.29
N ASP A 120 -15.92 -4.14 6.64
CA ASP A 120 -15.81 -3.69 5.25
C ASP A 120 -15.22 -2.29 5.11
N ARG A 121 -14.95 -1.62 6.23
CA ARG A 121 -14.49 -0.25 6.24
C ARG A 121 -12.96 -0.16 6.29
N LEU A 122 -12.39 0.52 5.30
CA LEU A 122 -10.96 0.83 5.30
C LEU A 122 -10.67 1.91 6.36
N VAL A 123 -9.76 1.62 7.29
CA VAL A 123 -9.42 2.55 8.39
C VAL A 123 -7.96 2.98 8.39
N GLY A 124 -7.09 2.29 7.67
CA GLY A 124 -5.68 2.64 7.67
C GLY A 124 -4.84 1.77 6.75
N ILE A 125 -3.55 1.97 6.82
CA ILE A 125 -2.55 1.14 6.16
C ILE A 125 -1.39 0.91 7.12
N ILE A 126 -0.89 -0.32 7.19
CA ILE A 126 0.31 -0.67 7.94
C ILE A 126 1.43 -1.02 6.96
N THR A 127 2.57 -0.38 7.10
CA THR A 127 3.70 -0.55 6.16
C THR A 127 4.97 -0.96 6.90
N GLU A 128 5.99 -1.35 6.14
CA GLU A 128 7.31 -1.64 6.68
C GLU A 128 7.84 -0.48 7.51
N THR A 129 7.63 0.75 7.06
CA THR A 129 8.05 1.96 7.78
C THR A 129 7.42 2.02 9.18
N ASP A 130 6.16 1.66 9.30
CA ASP A 130 5.47 1.64 10.60
C ASP A 130 6.09 0.59 11.53
N ILE A 131 6.42 -0.58 10.99
CA ILE A 131 7.06 -1.66 11.74
C ILE A 131 8.47 -1.25 12.19
N PHE A 132 9.23 -0.61 11.30
CA PHE A 132 10.57 -0.11 11.64
C PHE A 132 10.49 0.99 12.71
N ARG A 133 9.47 1.84 12.64
CA ARG A 133 9.22 2.87 13.67
C ARG A 133 8.98 2.24 15.05
N LEU A 134 8.20 1.17 15.08
CA LEU A 134 8.00 0.40 16.31
C LEU A 134 9.32 -0.15 16.84
N LEU A 135 10.13 -0.74 15.97
CA LEU A 135 11.42 -1.32 16.35
C LEU A 135 12.36 -0.26 16.93
N VAL A 136 12.44 0.91 16.31
CA VAL A 136 13.26 2.03 16.80
C VAL A 136 12.74 2.53 18.14
N SER A 137 11.42 2.67 18.30
CA SER A 137 10.78 3.08 19.55
C SER A 137 11.09 2.13 20.69
N GLU A 138 11.03 0.82 20.45
CA GLU A 138 11.39 -0.18 21.45
C GLU A 138 12.88 -0.13 21.83
N SER A 139 13.74 0.10 20.86
CA SER A 139 15.18 0.24 21.09
C SER A 139 15.49 1.48 21.95
N GLU A 140 14.85 2.61 21.68
CA GLU A 140 14.99 3.85 22.45
C GLU A 140 14.50 3.66 23.89
N ALA A 141 13.36 3.00 24.07
CA ALA A 141 12.81 2.71 25.39
C ALA A 141 13.76 1.84 26.20
N ARG A 142 14.40 0.86 25.59
CA ARG A 142 15.40 0.01 26.24
C ARG A 142 16.63 0.79 26.66
N SER A 143 17.11 1.73 25.83
CA SER A 143 18.31 2.50 26.12
C SER A 143 18.10 3.47 27.30
N VAL A 144 16.87 3.93 27.53
CA VAL A 144 16.51 4.80 28.66
C VAL A 144 16.59 4.04 29.99
N PHE A 145 16.35 2.73 29.97
CA PHE A 145 16.33 1.89 31.18
C PHE A 145 17.56 0.99 31.32
N ALA A 146 18.52 1.12 30.43
CA ALA A 146 19.75 0.31 30.48
C ALA A 146 20.77 0.86 31.48
#